data_d5a176ec3da8d25d9f7b2ca3655a9638
#
_entry.id   d5a176ec3da8d25d9f7b2ca3655a9638
#
_cell.length_a   1.000
_cell.length_b   1.000
_cell.length_c   1.000
_cell.angle_alpha   90.00
_cell.angle_beta   90.00
_cell.angle_gamma   90.00
#
_symmetry.space_group_name_H-M   'P 1'
#
loop_
_entity.id
_entity.type
_entity.pdbx_description
1 polymer ?
#
loop_
_entity_poly.entity_id
_entity_poly.type
_entity_poly.pdbx_seq_one_letter_code
_entity_poly.pdbx_strand_id
1 'polypeptide(L)'
;MKESTSRRTFLKYAAGAGAFSLAAPYVKTSHSAGSLSLGIWDHWVPGVNAVLEKICAEWGAANGVEVNIDFITSIGNKLLLTAQAETRAKTGHDVYALPVYYTSMFRRSLVPIDDVVTDIIAAHGPLAPSAYYLAQLDGVWLSAPSPTASPNLGSVSRLDLYKEHAGVDLTDIFPPHPNRDPELVNAWTYEKFLQATEKLDS
;
A
#
# COMPACT_ATOMS: atom_id res chain seq x y z
N MET A 1 4.56 -55.66 -35.05
CA MET A 1 5.13 -54.44 -35.69
C MET A 1 4.89 -53.26 -34.74
N LYS A 2 5.95 -52.68 -34.14
CA LYS A 2 5.84 -51.47 -33.33
C LYS A 2 6.05 -50.28 -34.27
N GLU A 3 5.03 -49.50 -34.51
CA GLU A 3 5.18 -48.23 -35.22
C GLU A 3 5.96 -47.25 -34.36
N SER A 4 7.12 -46.85 -34.82
CA SER A 4 7.92 -45.81 -34.18
C SER A 4 7.36 -44.43 -34.50
N THR A 5 6.75 -43.79 -33.53
CA THR A 5 6.29 -42.41 -33.66
C THR A 5 7.45 -41.48 -33.96
N SER A 6 7.46 -40.88 -35.13
CA SER A 6 8.54 -39.97 -35.58
C SER A 6 8.60 -38.74 -34.65
N ARG A 7 9.83 -38.26 -34.34
CA ARG A 7 10.08 -37.01 -33.58
C ARG A 7 9.28 -35.80 -34.12
N ARG A 8 9.03 -35.80 -35.45
CA ARG A 8 8.26 -34.74 -36.12
C ARG A 8 6.77 -34.82 -35.77
N THR A 9 6.23 -36.02 -35.57
CA THR A 9 4.84 -36.26 -35.18
C THR A 9 4.64 -35.88 -33.72
N PHE A 10 5.59 -36.21 -32.83
CA PHE A 10 5.58 -35.79 -31.42
C PHE A 10 5.60 -34.26 -31.26
N LEU A 11 6.45 -33.53 -32.01
CA LEU A 11 6.51 -32.08 -31.97
C LEU A 11 5.22 -31.40 -32.46
N LYS A 12 4.53 -32.00 -33.42
CA LYS A 12 3.20 -31.49 -33.90
C LYS A 12 2.13 -31.61 -32.81
N TYR A 13 2.12 -32.71 -32.07
CA TYR A 13 1.16 -32.92 -30.98
C TYR A 13 1.53 -32.07 -29.75
N ALA A 14 2.79 -31.87 -29.45
CA ALA A 14 3.25 -31.01 -28.37
C ALA A 14 2.96 -29.52 -28.65
N ALA A 15 3.10 -29.06 -29.91
CA ALA A 15 2.77 -27.71 -30.31
C ALA A 15 1.25 -27.44 -30.28
N GLY A 16 0.43 -28.44 -30.61
CA GLY A 16 -1.02 -28.33 -30.52
C GLY A 16 -1.55 -28.27 -29.09
N ALA A 17 -0.97 -29.02 -28.17
CA ALA A 17 -1.35 -29.03 -26.77
C ALA A 17 -0.93 -27.74 -26.05
N GLY A 18 0.23 -27.16 -26.40
CA GLY A 18 0.72 -25.90 -25.84
C GLY A 18 -0.07 -24.67 -26.26
N ALA A 19 -0.65 -24.66 -27.46
CA ALA A 19 -1.44 -23.54 -27.97
C ALA A 19 -2.81 -23.41 -27.27
N PHE A 20 -3.39 -24.50 -26.81
CA PHE A 20 -4.69 -24.48 -26.11
C PHE A 20 -4.57 -23.99 -24.66
N SER A 21 -3.43 -24.16 -24.02
CA SER A 21 -3.23 -23.66 -22.66
C SER A 21 -2.94 -22.14 -22.58
N LEU A 22 -2.56 -21.51 -23.70
CA LEU A 22 -2.30 -20.06 -23.76
C LEU A 22 -3.56 -19.25 -24.14
N ALA A 23 -4.63 -19.89 -24.60
CA ALA A 23 -5.87 -19.25 -25.01
C ALA A 23 -7.04 -19.50 -24.05
N ALA A 24 -6.79 -20.12 -22.89
CA ALA A 24 -7.83 -20.19 -21.87
C ALA A 24 -8.10 -18.75 -21.39
N PRO A 25 -9.31 -18.21 -21.58
CA PRO A 25 -9.64 -16.95 -20.94
C PRO A 25 -9.42 -17.13 -19.44
N TYR A 26 -8.86 -16.13 -18.78
CA TYR A 26 -8.75 -16.07 -17.33
C TYR A 26 -10.19 -16.06 -16.78
N VAL A 27 -10.79 -17.22 -16.69
CA VAL A 27 -12.06 -17.40 -16.02
C VAL A 27 -11.74 -17.34 -14.54
N LYS A 28 -12.00 -16.19 -13.91
CA LYS A 28 -12.21 -16.17 -12.47
C LYS A 28 -13.32 -17.17 -12.21
N THR A 29 -12.96 -18.36 -11.75
CA THR A 29 -13.94 -19.27 -11.17
C THR A 29 -14.60 -18.48 -10.04
N SER A 30 -15.93 -18.37 -10.10
CA SER A 30 -16.73 -17.79 -9.02
C SER A 30 -16.35 -18.51 -7.74
N HIS A 31 -15.73 -17.79 -6.83
CA HIS A 31 -15.25 -18.35 -5.58
C HIS A 31 -16.45 -18.74 -4.72
N SER A 32 -16.68 -20.02 -4.57
CA SER A 32 -17.31 -20.56 -3.36
C SER A 32 -16.42 -20.17 -2.18
N ALA A 33 -16.96 -19.54 -1.14
CA ALA A 33 -16.32 -19.18 0.12
C ALA A 33 -14.79 -19.12 -0.02
N GLY A 34 -14.27 -18.05 -0.63
CA GLY A 34 -12.92 -18.04 -1.15
C GLY A 34 -11.90 -17.64 -0.12
N SER A 35 -10.64 -17.89 -0.41
CA SER A 35 -9.52 -17.23 0.28
C SER A 35 -9.16 -15.94 -0.45
N LEU A 36 -8.77 -14.93 0.31
CA LEU A 36 -8.25 -13.66 -0.15
C LEU A 36 -6.82 -13.52 0.37
N SER A 37 -5.88 -13.20 -0.50
CA SER A 37 -4.49 -12.93 -0.14
C SER A 37 -4.21 -11.43 -0.15
N LEU A 38 -3.62 -10.94 0.95
CA LEU A 38 -3.31 -9.52 1.15
C LEU A 38 -1.80 -9.35 1.37
N GLY A 39 -1.10 -8.73 0.43
CA GLY A 39 0.28 -8.31 0.57
C GLY A 39 0.34 -6.91 1.18
N ILE A 40 0.89 -6.81 2.37
CA ILE A 40 1.01 -5.54 3.10
C ILE A 40 2.43 -5.38 3.64
N TRP A 41 2.89 -4.16 3.81
CA TRP A 41 4.19 -3.93 4.42
C TRP A 41 4.22 -4.36 5.88
N ASP A 42 5.35 -4.91 6.30
CA ASP A 42 5.64 -5.20 7.69
C ASP A 42 5.77 -3.86 8.45
N HIS A 43 4.85 -3.61 9.40
CA HIS A 43 4.76 -2.31 10.03
C HIS A 43 5.82 -2.16 11.12
N TRP A 44 6.51 -1.01 11.12
CA TRP A 44 7.54 -0.73 12.12
C TRP A 44 7.01 -0.39 13.53
N VAL A 45 5.71 -0.17 13.67
CA VAL A 45 5.09 0.02 14.99
C VAL A 45 4.77 -1.35 15.60
N PRO A 46 5.35 -1.69 16.76
CA PRO A 46 5.09 -2.96 17.42
C PRO A 46 3.59 -3.21 17.66
N GLY A 47 3.14 -4.42 17.37
CA GLY A 47 1.77 -4.84 17.61
C GLY A 47 0.76 -4.51 16.50
N VAL A 48 1.09 -3.67 15.51
CA VAL A 48 0.15 -3.33 14.43
C VAL A 48 -0.17 -4.55 13.57
N ASN A 49 0.82 -5.38 13.25
CA ASN A 49 0.59 -6.60 12.44
C ASN A 49 -0.43 -7.52 13.12
N ALA A 50 -0.30 -7.76 14.43
CA ALA A 50 -1.25 -8.58 15.18
C ALA A 50 -2.67 -8.00 15.21
N VAL A 51 -2.79 -6.67 15.25
CA VAL A 51 -4.12 -6.00 15.17
C VAL A 51 -4.73 -6.16 13.79
N LEU A 52 -3.93 -6.04 12.72
CA LEU A 52 -4.39 -6.25 11.34
C LEU A 52 -4.82 -7.69 11.10
N GLU A 53 -4.03 -8.67 11.56
CA GLU A 53 -4.42 -10.09 11.51
C GLU A 53 -5.78 -10.32 12.18
N LYS A 54 -5.96 -9.77 13.38
CA LYS A 54 -7.21 -9.89 14.12
C LYS A 54 -8.40 -9.28 13.36
N ILE A 55 -8.25 -8.05 12.86
CA ILE A 55 -9.31 -7.36 12.09
C ILE A 55 -9.67 -8.15 10.83
N CYS A 56 -8.69 -8.63 10.10
CA CYS A 56 -8.90 -9.41 8.89
C CYS A 56 -9.56 -10.77 9.18
N ALA A 57 -9.16 -11.44 10.27
CA ALA A 57 -9.77 -12.68 10.69
C ALA A 57 -11.25 -12.50 11.12
N GLU A 58 -11.55 -11.44 11.87
CA GLU A 58 -12.91 -11.09 12.28
C GLU A 58 -13.80 -10.76 11.07
N TRP A 59 -13.29 -9.97 10.14
CA TRP A 59 -14.00 -9.65 8.90
C TRP A 59 -14.20 -10.89 8.04
N GLY A 60 -13.16 -11.71 7.88
CA GLY A 60 -13.22 -12.96 7.13
C GLY A 60 -14.27 -13.93 7.68
N ALA A 61 -14.30 -14.11 9.02
CA ALA A 61 -15.29 -14.95 9.69
C ALA A 61 -16.72 -14.44 9.46
N ALA A 62 -16.92 -13.10 9.52
CA ALA A 62 -18.24 -12.49 9.30
C ALA A 62 -18.73 -12.62 7.85
N ASN A 63 -17.80 -12.72 6.88
CA ASN A 63 -18.13 -12.77 5.45
C ASN A 63 -17.90 -14.14 4.80
N GLY A 64 -17.49 -15.16 5.56
CA GLY A 64 -17.22 -16.50 5.05
C GLY A 64 -16.02 -16.57 4.11
N VAL A 65 -15.02 -15.69 4.32
CA VAL A 65 -13.80 -15.58 3.51
C VAL A 65 -12.57 -15.84 4.39
N GLU A 66 -11.66 -16.69 3.95
CA GLU A 66 -10.35 -16.83 4.58
C GLU A 66 -9.43 -15.70 4.09
N VAL A 67 -8.91 -14.88 5.01
CA VAL A 67 -7.98 -13.80 4.66
C VAL A 67 -6.57 -14.18 5.09
N ASN A 68 -5.68 -14.32 4.12
CA ASN A 68 -4.27 -14.63 4.32
C ASN A 68 -3.44 -13.35 4.14
N ILE A 69 -2.72 -12.93 5.20
CA ILE A 69 -1.90 -11.72 5.16
C ILE A 69 -0.43 -12.13 5.05
N ASP A 70 0.28 -11.53 4.10
CA ASP A 70 1.73 -11.58 4.00
C ASP A 70 2.32 -10.22 4.36
N PHE A 71 3.05 -10.18 5.49
CA PHE A 71 3.76 -8.98 5.94
C PHE A 71 5.12 -8.90 5.26
N ILE A 72 5.22 -8.05 4.26
CA ILE A 72 6.41 -7.90 3.43
C ILE A 72 7.24 -6.73 3.95
N THR A 73 8.49 -6.97 4.33
CA THR A 73 9.36 -5.89 4.79
C THR A 73 9.55 -4.79 3.75
N SER A 74 9.56 -3.54 4.19
CA SER A 74 9.89 -2.39 3.35
C SER A 74 11.40 -2.20 3.14
N ILE A 75 12.23 -2.88 3.94
CA ILE A 75 13.68 -2.79 3.85
C ILE A 75 14.15 -3.29 2.47
N GLY A 76 15.01 -2.50 1.83
CA GLY A 76 15.52 -2.82 0.49
C GLY A 76 14.44 -2.80 -0.61
N ASN A 77 13.35 -2.07 -0.41
CA ASN A 77 12.22 -2.01 -1.34
C ASN A 77 11.56 -3.37 -1.63
N LYS A 78 11.63 -4.34 -0.71
CA LYS A 78 11.16 -5.70 -0.94
C LYS A 78 9.68 -5.73 -1.32
N LEU A 79 8.81 -4.95 -0.68
CA LEU A 79 7.40 -4.84 -1.05
C LEU A 79 7.21 -4.47 -2.53
N LEU A 80 7.94 -3.44 -2.99
CA LEU A 80 7.90 -3.00 -4.39
C LEU A 80 8.40 -4.09 -5.34
N LEU A 81 9.52 -4.73 -5.01
CA LEU A 81 10.11 -5.79 -5.83
C LEU A 81 9.20 -7.01 -5.91
N THR A 82 8.53 -7.38 -4.82
CA THR A 82 7.55 -8.46 -4.79
C THR A 82 6.36 -8.13 -5.69
N ALA A 83 5.75 -6.95 -5.52
CA ALA A 83 4.64 -6.51 -6.37
C ALA A 83 5.02 -6.45 -7.87
N GLN A 84 6.24 -6.01 -8.20
CA GLN A 84 6.75 -6.03 -9.58
C GLN A 84 6.93 -7.44 -10.13
N ALA A 85 7.44 -8.37 -9.33
CA ALA A 85 7.63 -9.76 -9.73
C ALA A 85 6.29 -10.44 -10.00
N GLU A 86 5.32 -10.29 -9.10
CA GLU A 86 3.98 -10.84 -9.23
C GLU A 86 3.21 -10.26 -10.41
N THR A 87 3.32 -8.95 -10.61
CA THR A 87 2.75 -8.27 -11.78
C THR A 87 3.28 -8.86 -13.10
N ARG A 88 4.59 -9.12 -13.18
CA ARG A 88 5.21 -9.75 -14.37
C ARG A 88 4.77 -11.19 -14.53
N ALA A 89 4.68 -11.93 -13.43
CA ALA A 89 4.25 -13.32 -13.42
C ALA A 89 2.73 -13.47 -13.64
N LYS A 90 1.96 -12.39 -13.51
CA LYS A 90 0.48 -12.37 -13.56
C LYS A 90 -0.14 -13.32 -12.53
N THR A 91 0.48 -13.40 -11.37
CA THR A 91 0.06 -14.22 -10.23
C THR A 91 0.59 -13.59 -8.97
N GLY A 92 0.02 -13.90 -7.81
CA GLY A 92 0.43 -13.38 -6.52
C GLY A 92 -0.76 -12.98 -5.67
N HIS A 93 -0.59 -11.95 -4.86
CA HIS A 93 -1.63 -11.46 -3.96
C HIS A 93 -2.82 -10.86 -4.71
N ASP A 94 -4.02 -11.06 -4.14
CA ASP A 94 -5.25 -10.48 -4.69
C ASP A 94 -5.36 -8.98 -4.39
N VAL A 95 -4.87 -8.56 -3.22
CA VAL A 95 -4.88 -7.17 -2.76
C VAL A 95 -3.51 -6.78 -2.24
N TYR A 96 -3.09 -5.55 -2.57
CA TYR A 96 -1.86 -4.95 -2.05
C TYR A 96 -2.13 -3.65 -1.30
N ALA A 97 -1.48 -3.47 -0.16
CA ALA A 97 -1.35 -2.15 0.47
C ALA A 97 -0.11 -1.46 -0.10
N LEU A 98 -0.31 -0.61 -1.10
CA LEU A 98 0.77 0.09 -1.79
C LEU A 98 0.98 1.50 -1.22
N PRO A 99 2.23 1.94 -1.04
CA PRO A 99 2.52 3.33 -0.68
C PRO A 99 2.10 4.32 -1.77
N VAL A 100 1.73 5.50 -1.32
CA VAL A 100 1.28 6.69 -2.03
C VAL A 100 1.22 6.67 -3.57
N TYR A 101 2.32 6.70 -4.28
CA TYR A 101 2.36 6.86 -5.75
C TYR A 101 2.43 5.53 -6.53
N TYR A 102 2.45 4.40 -5.87
CA TYR A 102 2.62 3.10 -6.54
C TYR A 102 1.40 2.71 -7.36
N THR A 103 0.22 3.24 -7.06
CA THR A 103 -0.97 3.04 -7.90
C THR A 103 -0.70 3.42 -9.35
N SER A 104 -0.08 4.59 -9.60
CA SER A 104 0.25 5.01 -10.96
C SER A 104 1.31 4.11 -11.62
N MET A 105 2.27 3.60 -10.84
CA MET A 105 3.31 2.68 -11.33
C MET A 105 2.71 1.36 -11.82
N PHE A 106 1.71 0.84 -11.11
CA PHE A 106 1.05 -0.43 -11.42
C PHE A 106 -0.26 -0.30 -12.21
N ARG A 107 -0.59 0.90 -12.71
CA ARG A 107 -1.86 1.24 -13.37
C ARG A 107 -2.35 0.24 -14.43
N ARG A 108 -1.42 -0.45 -15.12
CA ARG A 108 -1.76 -1.43 -16.18
C ARG A 108 -2.06 -2.83 -15.65
N SER A 109 -1.86 -3.04 -14.36
CA SER A 109 -1.98 -4.35 -13.70
C SER A 109 -3.03 -4.36 -12.61
N LEU A 110 -3.50 -3.17 -12.21
CA LEU A 110 -4.59 -3.01 -11.27
C LEU A 110 -5.93 -3.08 -12.00
N VAL A 111 -6.93 -3.58 -11.33
CA VAL A 111 -8.32 -3.60 -11.82
C VAL A 111 -9.06 -2.36 -11.35
N PRO A 112 -10.01 -1.82 -12.13
CA PRO A 112 -10.91 -0.77 -11.66
C PRO A 112 -11.72 -1.21 -10.44
N ILE A 113 -11.85 -0.30 -9.47
CA ILE A 113 -12.63 -0.49 -8.23
C ILE A 113 -13.57 0.70 -7.96
N ASP A 114 -14.14 1.26 -9.02
CA ASP A 114 -15.00 2.44 -8.95
C ASP A 114 -16.24 2.20 -8.08
N ASP A 115 -16.80 1.01 -8.13
CA ASP A 115 -17.92 0.57 -7.30
C ASP A 115 -17.57 0.61 -5.81
N VAL A 116 -16.43 0.03 -5.43
CA VAL A 116 -15.95 0.00 -4.04
C VAL A 116 -15.73 1.42 -3.52
N VAL A 117 -15.07 2.29 -4.29
CA VAL A 117 -14.81 3.67 -3.85
C VAL A 117 -16.08 4.51 -3.81
N THR A 118 -17.01 4.27 -4.71
CA THR A 118 -18.34 4.90 -4.68
C THR A 118 -19.08 4.56 -3.39
N ASP A 119 -19.07 3.30 -2.97
CA ASP A 119 -19.69 2.86 -1.74
C ASP A 119 -19.02 3.46 -0.51
N ILE A 120 -17.68 3.55 -0.51
CA ILE A 120 -16.92 4.23 0.56
C ILE A 120 -17.32 5.71 0.66
N ILE A 121 -17.40 6.41 -0.45
CA ILE A 121 -17.80 7.83 -0.48
C ILE A 121 -19.25 8.01 -0.03
N ALA A 122 -20.14 7.12 -0.41
CA ALA A 122 -21.54 7.17 0.01
C ALA A 122 -21.69 6.94 1.52
N ALA A 123 -20.90 6.05 2.10
CA ALA A 123 -20.93 5.72 3.52
C ALA A 123 -20.22 6.75 4.42
N HIS A 124 -19.13 7.35 3.96
CA HIS A 124 -18.20 8.13 4.79
C HIS A 124 -17.98 9.57 4.33
N GLY A 125 -18.58 9.96 3.20
CA GLY A 125 -18.40 11.29 2.61
C GLY A 125 -17.21 11.37 1.65
N PRO A 126 -16.96 12.60 1.09
CA PRO A 126 -15.94 12.78 0.09
C PRO A 126 -14.53 12.53 0.64
N LEU A 127 -13.68 11.96 -0.19
CA LEU A 127 -12.28 11.71 0.12
C LEU A 127 -11.46 13.01 0.08
N ALA A 128 -10.29 12.99 0.69
CA ALA A 128 -9.34 14.09 0.60
C ALA A 128 -8.88 14.30 -0.86
N PRO A 129 -8.61 15.55 -1.31
CA PRO A 129 -8.12 15.81 -2.67
C PRO A 129 -6.88 15.01 -3.08
N SER A 130 -5.99 14.72 -2.13
CA SER A 130 -4.81 13.88 -2.35
C SER A 130 -5.18 12.44 -2.73
N ALA A 131 -6.27 11.89 -2.21
CA ALA A 131 -6.74 10.55 -2.57
C ALA A 131 -7.19 10.49 -4.03
N TYR A 132 -7.92 11.51 -4.51
CA TYR A 132 -8.29 11.60 -5.93
C TYR A 132 -7.06 11.64 -6.82
N TYR A 133 -6.06 12.46 -6.45
CA TYR A 133 -4.84 12.59 -7.24
C TYR A 133 -4.00 11.29 -7.29
N LEU A 134 -3.94 10.54 -6.18
CA LEU A 134 -3.07 9.38 -6.06
C LEU A 134 -3.73 8.08 -6.51
N ALA A 135 -5.05 7.97 -6.37
CA ALA A 135 -5.77 6.71 -6.52
C ALA A 135 -6.69 6.66 -7.76
N GLN A 136 -7.13 7.83 -8.26
CA GLN A 136 -7.94 7.92 -9.47
C GLN A 136 -7.07 8.35 -10.65
N LEU A 137 -6.93 7.49 -11.66
CA LEU A 137 -6.13 7.75 -12.84
C LEU A 137 -7.02 7.76 -14.09
N ASP A 138 -6.96 8.86 -14.85
CA ASP A 138 -7.79 9.06 -16.04
C ASP A 138 -9.31 8.87 -15.76
N GLY A 139 -9.75 9.30 -14.57
CA GLY A 139 -11.15 9.18 -14.13
C GLY A 139 -11.54 7.82 -13.56
N VAL A 140 -10.62 6.85 -13.49
CA VAL A 140 -10.88 5.49 -13.01
C VAL A 140 -10.20 5.26 -11.66
N TRP A 141 -10.93 4.72 -10.70
CA TRP A 141 -10.37 4.36 -9.40
C TRP A 141 -9.64 3.02 -9.49
N LEU A 142 -8.34 3.05 -9.23
CA LEU A 142 -7.46 1.88 -9.24
C LEU A 142 -6.98 1.48 -7.85
N SER A 143 -7.21 2.30 -6.84
CA SER A 143 -6.98 1.98 -5.44
C SER A 143 -7.92 2.76 -4.54
N ALA A 144 -8.15 2.25 -3.34
CA ALA A 144 -8.85 2.95 -2.27
C ALA A 144 -7.83 3.47 -1.25
N PRO A 145 -8.01 4.69 -0.72
CA PRO A 145 -7.13 5.20 0.32
C PRO A 145 -7.28 4.41 1.60
N SER A 146 -6.15 4.04 2.22
CA SER A 146 -6.16 3.43 3.54
C SER A 146 -6.41 4.49 4.62
N PRO A 147 -7.26 4.23 5.63
CA PRO A 147 -7.48 5.14 6.74
C PRO A 147 -6.28 5.25 7.68
N THR A 148 -5.28 4.39 7.52
CA THR A 148 -4.10 4.32 8.41
C THR A 148 -3.00 5.31 8.05
N ALA A 149 -3.08 5.98 6.91
CA ALA A 149 -2.08 6.94 6.48
C ALA A 149 -2.39 8.34 6.98
N SER A 150 -1.43 8.98 7.64
CA SER A 150 -1.48 10.41 7.88
C SER A 150 -0.82 11.15 6.72
N PRO A 151 -1.49 12.14 6.09
CA PRO A 151 -0.86 12.98 5.07
C PRO A 151 0.15 13.97 5.68
N ASN A 152 0.15 14.10 6.99
CA ASN A 152 1.00 15.06 7.70
C ASN A 152 2.23 14.36 8.25
N LEU A 153 3.29 14.35 7.46
CA LEU A 153 4.62 14.02 7.94
C LEU A 153 5.19 15.27 8.62
N GLY A 154 5.06 15.34 9.94
CA GLY A 154 5.77 16.34 10.73
C GLY A 154 7.27 16.07 10.76
N SER A 155 8.07 17.08 11.03
CA SER A 155 9.48 16.89 11.34
C SER A 155 9.64 16.12 12.64
N VAL A 156 10.57 15.19 12.68
CA VAL A 156 11.00 14.53 13.93
C VAL A 156 12.25 15.25 14.42
N SER A 157 12.17 15.82 15.62
CA SER A 157 13.25 16.67 16.17
C SER A 157 13.77 16.09 17.48
N ARG A 158 15.08 16.20 17.69
CA ARG A 158 15.74 15.93 18.96
C ARG A 158 15.53 17.13 19.87
N LEU A 159 14.55 17.03 20.79
CA LEU A 159 14.16 18.13 21.69
C LEU A 159 15.31 18.59 22.57
N ASP A 160 16.11 17.66 23.05
CA ASP A 160 17.31 17.94 23.85
C ASP A 160 18.34 18.81 23.09
N LEU A 161 18.65 18.47 21.85
CA LEU A 161 19.61 19.24 21.04
C LEU A 161 19.07 20.62 20.67
N TYR A 162 17.78 20.75 20.33
CA TYR A 162 17.17 22.04 20.06
C TYR A 162 17.25 22.96 21.28
N LYS A 163 17.02 22.42 22.48
CA LYS A 163 17.10 23.18 23.73
C LYS A 163 18.55 23.57 24.07
N GLU A 164 19.48 22.62 23.94
CA GLU A 164 20.87 22.80 24.31
C GLU A 164 21.61 23.76 23.36
N HIS A 165 21.52 23.54 22.06
CA HIS A 165 22.32 24.24 21.05
C HIS A 165 21.58 25.42 20.40
N ALA A 166 20.27 25.27 20.10
CA ALA A 166 19.51 26.35 19.50
C ALA A 166 18.82 27.28 20.51
N GLY A 167 18.73 26.88 21.78
CA GLY A 167 18.03 27.64 22.83
C GLY A 167 16.50 27.64 22.64
N VAL A 168 15.95 26.64 21.95
CA VAL A 168 14.55 26.55 21.63
C VAL A 168 13.95 25.30 22.29
N ASP A 169 12.94 25.50 23.14
CA ASP A 169 12.16 24.42 23.68
C ASP A 169 10.95 24.17 22.77
N LEU A 170 11.03 23.16 21.90
CA LEU A 170 9.96 22.82 20.99
C LEU A 170 8.70 22.33 21.69
N THR A 171 8.78 21.91 22.95
CA THR A 171 7.60 21.49 23.72
C THR A 171 6.75 22.65 24.18
N ASP A 172 7.31 23.85 24.29
CA ASP A 172 6.54 25.08 24.55
C ASP A 172 5.72 25.48 23.32
N ILE A 173 6.28 25.28 22.13
CA ILE A 173 5.65 25.63 20.85
C ILE A 173 4.64 24.56 20.43
N PHE A 174 5.04 23.29 20.55
CA PHE A 174 4.28 22.10 20.15
C PHE A 174 4.13 21.10 21.30
N PRO A 175 3.37 21.47 22.34
CA PRO A 175 3.17 20.57 23.48
C PRO A 175 2.44 19.29 23.04
N PRO A 176 2.62 18.17 23.75
CA PRO A 176 1.98 16.89 23.44
C PRO A 176 0.47 16.83 23.73
N HIS A 177 -0.15 17.97 23.98
CA HIS A 177 -1.59 18.13 24.20
C HIS A 177 -2.22 19.10 23.19
N PRO A 178 -3.54 19.09 22.99
CA PRO A 178 -4.20 19.88 21.95
C PRO A 178 -4.20 21.40 22.18
N ASN A 179 -4.00 21.84 23.44
CA ASN A 179 -4.03 23.26 23.81
C ASN A 179 -2.67 23.92 23.51
N ARG A 180 -2.45 24.25 22.25
CA ARG A 180 -1.27 24.98 21.77
C ARG A 180 -1.50 26.48 21.88
N ASP A 181 -0.45 27.23 22.24
CA ASP A 181 -0.49 28.68 22.16
C ASP A 181 -0.35 29.12 20.69
N PRO A 182 -1.39 29.75 20.10
CA PRO A 182 -1.35 30.16 18.69
C PRO A 182 -0.25 31.19 18.39
N GLU A 183 0.10 32.04 19.38
CA GLU A 183 1.15 33.06 19.20
C GLU A 183 2.53 32.40 19.08
N LEU A 184 2.83 31.41 19.93
CA LEU A 184 4.07 30.65 19.86
C LEU A 184 4.17 29.85 18.57
N VAL A 185 3.07 29.18 18.16
CA VAL A 185 3.02 28.41 16.92
C VAL A 185 3.22 29.32 15.69
N ASN A 186 2.53 30.46 15.62
CA ASN A 186 2.66 31.41 14.53
C ASN A 186 4.03 32.11 14.50
N ALA A 187 4.65 32.27 15.67
CA ALA A 187 6.00 32.82 15.77
C ALA A 187 7.09 31.84 15.34
N TRP A 188 6.80 30.54 15.23
CA TRP A 188 7.71 29.50 14.72
C TRP A 188 7.66 29.48 13.19
N THR A 189 8.34 30.45 12.56
CA THR A 189 8.44 30.58 11.11
C THR A 189 9.51 29.65 10.52
N TYR A 190 9.50 29.52 9.20
CA TYR A 190 10.52 28.74 8.49
C TYR A 190 11.93 29.30 8.67
N GLU A 191 12.05 30.64 8.77
CA GLU A 191 13.31 31.33 9.04
C GLU A 191 13.85 30.98 10.44
N LYS A 192 12.99 30.90 11.45
CA LYS A 192 13.40 30.49 12.80
C LYS A 192 13.80 29.02 12.83
N PHE A 193 13.09 28.17 12.10
CA PHE A 193 13.47 26.77 11.96
C PHE A 193 14.86 26.65 11.33
N LEU A 194 15.13 27.38 10.24
CA LEU A 194 16.44 27.39 9.58
C LEU A 194 17.55 27.88 10.51
N GLN A 195 17.34 29.01 11.19
CA GLN A 195 18.30 29.55 12.17
C GLN A 195 18.59 28.56 13.30
N ALA A 196 17.59 27.83 13.77
CA ALA A 196 17.78 26.80 14.78
C ALA A 196 18.60 25.61 14.25
N THR A 197 18.32 25.16 13.02
CA THR A 197 19.06 24.04 12.41
C THR A 197 20.51 24.41 12.09
N GLU A 198 20.80 25.63 11.70
CA GLU A 198 22.18 26.13 11.51
C GLU A 198 23.01 26.05 12.81
N LYS A 199 22.39 26.32 13.95
CA LYS A 199 23.06 26.19 15.27
C LYS A 199 23.25 24.72 15.69
N LEU A 200 22.48 23.79 15.13
CA LEU A 200 22.64 22.38 15.40
C LEU A 200 23.75 21.73 14.54
N ASP A 201 24.16 22.39 13.47
CA ASP A 201 25.21 21.94 12.54
C ASP A 201 26.60 22.48 12.93
N SER A 202 26.68 23.41 13.86
CA SER A 202 27.91 24.02 14.34
C SER A 202 28.50 23.27 15.54
#